data_dfc3c9126d116920cf856f3a53495960
#
_entry.id   dfc3c9126d116920cf856f3a53495960
#
_cell.length_a   1.000
_cell.length_b   1.000
_cell.length_c   1.000
_cell.angle_alpha   90.00
_cell.angle_beta   90.00
_cell.angle_gamma   90.00
#
_symmetry.space_group_name_H-M   'P 1'
#
loop_
_entity.id
_entity.type
_entity.pdbx_description
1 polymer ?
#
loop_
_entity_poly.entity_id
_entity_poly.type
_entity_poly.pdbx_seq_one_letter_code
_entity_poly.pdbx_strand_id
1 'polypeptide(L)'
;MNICGLNRRQLLRHGAALAAASMHAAPAIAQARSRIRLGYLHVVAVDGHIWTGLDRGSFDREGIDFELHEFDTGPEVFEAMARGELDVLSAGGVISNYLALGRGRGFLINDIEVATAQLWVRPTLGVKGMADLRGKRIATTMKTTAHIFLDRALRANNVNPSEVEIVNGSMAAAVKAFIAGEVPAVALWVPFNITVREALPDAVKLVDASAFYPQSAVLGGWAARMDFYAGNREVLARIIRAWAEANDHMVRNPAAAAEALQTHYGQSRSADIAEAFKAQKLYSSREWKRLYSDGTVVKWLQQVSDFFMTDAGVTTPVRAADYFDTQLYLATVV
;
A
#
# COMPACT_ATOMS: atom_id res chain seq x y z
N MET A 1 1.72 10.36 83.03
CA MET A 1 1.51 10.20 81.61
C MET A 1 2.71 9.48 81.03
N ASN A 2 2.58 8.18 80.77
CA ASN A 2 3.68 7.29 80.28
C ASN A 2 3.85 7.45 78.78
N ILE A 3 5.04 7.84 78.35
CA ILE A 3 5.44 7.80 76.97
C ILE A 3 6.07 6.44 76.71
N CYS A 4 5.32 5.56 76.02
CA CYS A 4 5.78 4.23 75.68
C CYS A 4 6.86 4.30 74.60
N GLY A 5 8.07 3.87 74.93
CA GLY A 5 9.23 3.88 74.05
C GLY A 5 9.12 2.77 72.99
N LEU A 6 9.22 3.13 71.74
CA LEU A 6 9.35 2.21 70.61
C LEU A 6 10.71 1.50 70.68
N ASN A 7 10.69 0.17 70.68
CA ASN A 7 11.85 -0.73 70.86
C ASN A 7 12.70 -0.74 69.55
N ARG A 8 14.02 -0.57 69.68
CA ARG A 8 15.01 -0.55 68.56
C ARG A 8 14.85 -1.68 67.52
N ARG A 9 14.28 -2.80 67.90
CA ARG A 9 14.02 -3.94 67.03
C ARG A 9 12.82 -3.71 66.07
N GLN A 10 11.88 -2.82 66.42
CA GLN A 10 10.74 -2.47 65.56
C GLN A 10 11.12 -1.43 64.53
N LEU A 11 12.01 -0.50 64.82
CA LEU A 11 12.58 0.45 63.88
C LEU A 11 13.40 -0.20 62.77
N LEU A 12 14.12 -1.28 63.08
CA LEU A 12 14.90 -2.05 62.08
C LEU A 12 14.03 -2.87 61.14
N ARG A 13 12.85 -3.34 61.59
CA ARG A 13 11.90 -4.07 60.75
C ARG A 13 11.13 -3.20 59.77
N HIS A 14 10.91 -1.97 60.09
CA HIS A 14 10.22 -1.01 59.20
C HIS A 14 11.17 -0.31 58.22
N GLY A 15 12.44 -0.20 58.54
CA GLY A 15 13.47 0.32 57.63
C GLY A 15 13.82 -0.64 56.48
N ALA A 16 13.74 -1.95 56.72
CA ALA A 16 14.05 -2.97 55.71
C ALA A 16 12.91 -3.18 54.67
N ALA A 17 11.67 -2.83 55.04
CA ALA A 17 10.52 -2.94 54.12
C ALA A 17 10.43 -1.76 53.15
N LEU A 18 10.97 -0.59 53.47
CA LEU A 18 11.01 0.57 52.53
C LEU A 18 12.18 0.50 51.54
N ALA A 19 13.25 -0.21 51.86
CA ALA A 19 14.39 -0.36 50.95
C ALA A 19 14.17 -1.43 49.82
N ALA A 20 13.18 -2.31 49.99
CA ALA A 20 12.86 -3.34 48.98
C ALA A 20 11.87 -2.88 47.91
N ALA A 21 11.22 -1.74 48.07
CA ALA A 21 10.24 -1.21 47.11
C ALA A 21 10.86 -0.26 46.05
N SER A 22 12.15 0.05 46.14
CA SER A 22 12.81 1.00 45.23
C SER A 22 13.69 0.38 44.14
N MET A 23 13.63 -0.94 43.96
CA MET A 23 14.44 -1.63 42.95
C MET A 23 13.58 -2.33 41.91
N HIS A 24 12.86 -1.63 41.07
CA HIS A 24 12.44 -2.14 39.74
C HIS A 24 11.73 -1.05 38.90
N ALA A 25 12.11 0.19 39.03
CA ALA A 25 11.93 1.11 37.93
C ALA A 25 13.19 1.00 37.05
N ALA A 26 13.27 -0.02 36.22
CA ALA A 26 14.17 0.05 35.08
C ALA A 26 13.80 1.36 34.36
N PRO A 27 14.76 2.26 34.06
CA PRO A 27 14.45 3.42 33.25
C PRO A 27 13.87 2.85 31.94
N ALA A 28 12.62 3.18 31.64
CA ALA A 28 12.12 3.05 30.30
C ALA A 28 13.09 3.91 29.47
N ILE A 29 14.04 3.24 28.81
CA ILE A 29 14.89 3.91 27.81
C ILE A 29 13.86 4.43 26.81
N ALA A 30 13.56 5.70 26.89
CA ALA A 30 12.70 6.36 25.92
C ALA A 30 13.36 6.08 24.57
N GLN A 31 12.78 5.17 23.80
CA GLN A 31 13.32 4.78 22.51
C GLN A 31 13.39 6.06 21.67
N ALA A 32 14.59 6.42 21.23
CA ALA A 32 14.78 7.65 20.46
C ALA A 32 13.83 7.63 19.25
N ARG A 33 13.04 8.69 19.10
CA ARG A 33 12.13 8.85 17.97
C ARG A 33 12.93 8.88 16.67
N SER A 34 12.46 8.12 15.69
CA SER A 34 13.05 8.08 14.36
C SER A 34 12.20 8.92 13.43
N ARG A 35 12.75 10.02 12.93
CA ARG A 35 12.13 10.82 11.88
C ARG A 35 12.44 10.19 10.52
N ILE A 36 11.40 9.94 9.72
CA ILE A 36 11.47 9.17 8.48
C ILE A 36 10.71 9.92 7.40
N ARG A 37 11.35 10.19 6.28
CA ARG A 37 10.74 10.80 5.10
C ARG A 37 9.99 9.70 4.34
N LEU A 38 8.65 9.75 4.41
CA LEU A 38 7.77 8.77 3.82
C LEU A 38 7.06 9.36 2.60
N GLY A 39 7.33 8.79 1.41
CA GLY A 39 6.58 9.09 0.19
C GLY A 39 5.35 8.20 0.05
N TYR A 40 4.23 8.76 -0.40
CA TYR A 40 3.00 8.00 -0.57
C TYR A 40 2.12 8.59 -1.68
N LEU A 41 1.15 7.81 -2.16
CA LEU A 41 0.07 8.26 -3.02
C LEU A 41 -1.21 8.38 -2.20
N HIS A 42 -1.96 9.48 -2.39
CA HIS A 42 -3.17 9.73 -1.62
C HIS A 42 -4.37 8.95 -2.18
N VAL A 43 -4.31 7.63 -2.03
CA VAL A 43 -5.38 6.67 -2.36
C VAL A 43 -5.47 5.60 -1.28
N VAL A 44 -6.67 5.19 -0.91
CA VAL A 44 -6.96 4.30 0.24
C VAL A 44 -6.11 3.01 0.23
N ALA A 45 -5.88 2.42 -0.94
CA ALA A 45 -5.06 1.21 -1.08
C ALA A 45 -3.58 1.43 -0.73
N VAL A 46 -3.08 2.66 -0.81
CA VAL A 46 -1.67 3.00 -0.56
C VAL A 46 -1.48 3.60 0.83
N ASP A 47 -2.31 4.57 1.21
CA ASP A 47 -2.12 5.36 2.43
C ASP A 47 -3.14 5.10 3.55
N GLY A 48 -4.15 4.28 3.32
CA GLY A 48 -5.14 3.94 4.35
C GLY A 48 -4.53 3.37 5.64
N HIS A 49 -3.46 2.56 5.51
CA HIS A 49 -2.72 2.04 6.67
C HIS A 49 -1.91 3.13 7.38
N ILE A 50 -1.41 4.13 6.63
CA ILE A 50 -0.65 5.27 7.18
C ILE A 50 -1.58 6.07 8.07
N TRP A 51 -2.70 6.54 7.54
CA TRP A 51 -3.67 7.35 8.28
C TRP A 51 -4.27 6.59 9.44
N THR A 52 -4.69 5.33 9.24
CA THR A 52 -5.20 4.51 10.33
C THR A 52 -4.17 4.35 11.46
N GLY A 53 -2.91 4.14 11.13
CA GLY A 53 -1.84 3.99 12.11
C GLY A 53 -1.51 5.29 12.84
N LEU A 54 -1.54 6.44 12.15
CA LEU A 54 -1.35 7.76 12.73
C LEU A 54 -2.50 8.12 13.68
N ASP A 55 -3.75 7.99 13.24
CA ASP A 55 -4.93 8.31 14.05
C ASP A 55 -5.02 7.46 15.33
N ARG A 56 -4.57 6.22 15.25
CA ARG A 56 -4.54 5.31 16.39
C ARG A 56 -3.28 5.43 17.25
N GLY A 57 -2.33 6.28 16.86
CA GLY A 57 -1.04 6.43 17.52
C GLY A 57 -0.15 5.19 17.48
N SER A 58 -0.38 4.27 16.52
CA SER A 58 0.41 3.04 16.41
C SER A 58 1.88 3.33 16.09
N PHE A 59 2.13 4.26 15.17
CA PHE A 59 3.48 4.70 14.82
C PHE A 59 4.14 5.48 15.98
N ASP A 60 3.36 6.28 16.71
CA ASP A 60 3.86 7.03 17.85
C ASP A 60 4.34 6.11 18.98
N ARG A 61 3.59 5.04 19.29
CA ARG A 61 4.00 4.02 20.27
C ARG A 61 5.29 3.31 19.91
N GLU A 62 5.55 3.13 18.62
CA GLU A 62 6.80 2.56 18.09
C GLU A 62 7.91 3.62 17.94
N GLY A 63 7.68 4.86 18.35
CA GLY A 63 8.65 5.94 18.23
C GLY A 63 8.98 6.32 16.79
N ILE A 64 8.03 6.19 15.88
CA ILE A 64 8.13 6.58 14.47
C ILE A 64 7.46 7.93 14.28
N ASP A 65 8.19 8.85 13.66
CA ASP A 65 7.72 10.18 13.27
C ASP A 65 7.89 10.34 11.75
N PHE A 66 6.78 10.39 11.01
CA PHE A 66 6.82 10.52 9.57
C PHE A 66 6.80 11.98 9.11
N GLU A 67 7.76 12.32 8.27
CA GLU A 67 7.68 13.47 7.38
C GLU A 67 7.03 13.01 6.08
N LEU A 68 5.75 13.36 5.89
CA LEU A 68 4.90 12.85 4.81
C LEU A 68 5.08 13.66 3.53
N HIS A 69 5.31 12.98 2.41
CA HIS A 69 5.45 13.55 1.07
C HIS A 69 4.47 12.87 0.12
N GLU A 70 3.48 13.64 -0.35
CA GLU A 70 2.44 13.17 -1.27
C GLU A 70 2.92 13.24 -2.73
N PHE A 71 2.55 12.23 -3.53
CA PHE A 71 2.84 12.15 -4.96
C PHE A 71 1.59 11.69 -5.73
N ASP A 72 1.50 12.10 -6.99
CA ASP A 72 0.37 11.73 -7.85
C ASP A 72 0.50 10.31 -8.41
N THR A 73 1.73 9.82 -8.62
CA THR A 73 1.96 8.53 -9.27
C THR A 73 3.10 7.73 -8.62
N GLY A 74 3.03 6.39 -8.76
CA GLY A 74 4.10 5.50 -8.31
C GLY A 74 5.47 5.79 -8.95
N PRO A 75 5.58 6.04 -10.27
CA PRO A 75 6.82 6.48 -10.88
C PRO A 75 7.46 7.68 -10.17
N GLU A 76 6.71 8.72 -9.86
CA GLU A 76 7.22 9.93 -9.21
C GLU A 76 7.78 9.66 -7.81
N VAL A 77 7.09 8.87 -6.99
CA VAL A 77 7.56 8.55 -5.63
C VAL A 77 8.85 7.72 -5.67
N PHE A 78 9.01 6.81 -6.64
CA PHE A 78 10.25 6.06 -6.82
C PHE A 78 11.40 6.93 -7.33
N GLU A 79 11.13 7.89 -8.22
CA GLU A 79 12.13 8.86 -8.67
C GLU A 79 12.60 9.76 -7.51
N ALA A 80 11.70 10.22 -6.64
CA ALA A 80 12.05 10.97 -5.44
C ALA A 80 12.94 10.14 -4.48
N MET A 81 12.59 8.86 -4.27
CA MET A 81 13.43 7.96 -3.46
C MET A 81 14.81 7.75 -4.09
N ALA A 82 14.89 7.61 -5.42
CA ALA A 82 16.17 7.46 -6.14
C ALA A 82 17.06 8.71 -6.03
N ARG A 83 16.47 9.91 -5.93
CA ARG A 83 17.22 11.15 -5.66
C ARG A 83 17.63 11.32 -4.19
N GLY A 84 17.25 10.38 -3.30
CA GLY A 84 17.56 10.45 -1.86
C GLY A 84 16.65 11.38 -1.06
N GLU A 85 15.54 11.84 -1.64
CA GLU A 85 14.57 12.72 -0.98
C GLU A 85 13.71 11.96 0.04
N LEU A 86 13.54 10.65 -0.14
CA LEU A 86 12.76 9.76 0.72
C LEU A 86 13.62 8.65 1.32
N ASP A 87 13.24 8.20 2.50
CA ASP A 87 13.84 7.04 3.17
C ASP A 87 13.03 5.77 2.91
N VAL A 88 11.71 5.92 2.91
CA VAL A 88 10.72 4.86 2.71
C VAL A 88 9.60 5.37 1.80
N LEU A 89 8.94 4.48 1.11
CA LEU A 89 7.72 4.80 0.35
C LEU A 89 6.64 3.73 0.53
N SER A 90 5.39 4.13 0.32
CA SER A 90 4.24 3.25 0.09
C SER A 90 3.70 3.50 -1.33
N ALA A 91 3.49 2.44 -2.10
CA ALA A 91 3.00 2.51 -3.46
C ALA A 91 2.11 1.32 -3.81
N GLY A 92 1.30 1.45 -4.86
CA GLY A 92 0.51 0.36 -5.41
C GLY A 92 1.34 -0.63 -6.24
N GLY A 93 0.71 -1.34 -7.17
CA GLY A 93 1.29 -2.46 -7.91
C GLY A 93 2.58 -2.20 -8.66
N VAL A 94 2.92 -0.96 -8.91
CA VAL A 94 4.22 -0.57 -9.51
C VAL A 94 5.43 -0.90 -8.65
N ILE A 95 5.23 -1.19 -7.36
CA ILE A 95 6.32 -1.54 -6.44
C ILE A 95 7.17 -2.68 -7.01
N SER A 96 6.56 -3.69 -7.60
CA SER A 96 7.26 -4.84 -8.20
C SER A 96 8.22 -4.43 -9.32
N ASN A 97 7.84 -3.43 -10.11
CA ASN A 97 8.62 -3.00 -11.28
C ASN A 97 9.89 -2.29 -10.90
N TYR A 98 9.75 -1.30 -10.04
CA TYR A 98 10.89 -0.47 -9.63
C TYR A 98 11.87 -1.26 -8.77
N LEU A 99 11.38 -2.18 -7.95
CA LEU A 99 12.25 -3.08 -7.18
C LEU A 99 12.98 -4.08 -8.08
N ALA A 100 12.33 -4.60 -9.14
CA ALA A 100 13.00 -5.44 -10.14
C ALA A 100 14.09 -4.69 -10.93
N LEU A 101 14.03 -3.35 -10.99
CA LEU A 101 15.08 -2.50 -11.52
C LEU A 101 16.19 -2.16 -10.50
N GLY A 102 16.15 -2.75 -9.31
CA GLY A 102 17.12 -2.49 -8.24
C GLY A 102 16.94 -1.14 -7.52
N ARG A 103 15.78 -0.51 -7.65
CA ARG A 103 15.52 0.82 -7.10
C ARG A 103 14.90 0.78 -5.70
N GLY A 104 15.52 0.06 -4.78
CA GLY A 104 15.10 -0.06 -3.38
C GLY A 104 14.92 -1.51 -2.92
N ARG A 105 14.51 -1.68 -1.67
CA ARG A 105 14.25 -2.97 -1.02
C ARG A 105 12.81 -3.00 -0.50
N GLY A 106 11.98 -3.90 -1.00
CA GLY A 106 10.64 -4.14 -0.50
C GLY A 106 10.67 -4.89 0.83
N PHE A 107 9.79 -4.55 1.76
CA PHE A 107 9.78 -5.17 3.09
C PHE A 107 8.38 -5.39 3.67
N LEU A 108 7.33 -4.81 3.06
CA LEU A 108 5.98 -4.90 3.58
C LEU A 108 4.96 -4.82 2.43
N ILE A 109 3.91 -5.64 2.48
CA ILE A 109 2.77 -5.59 1.56
C ILE A 109 1.56 -5.03 2.31
N ASN A 110 0.87 -4.06 1.70
CA ASN A 110 -0.34 -3.46 2.23
C ASN A 110 -1.56 -4.34 1.98
N ASP A 111 -1.76 -4.69 0.70
CA ASP A 111 -3.00 -5.23 0.21
C ASP A 111 -2.80 -6.01 -1.09
N ILE A 112 -3.90 -6.61 -1.54
CA ILE A 112 -4.05 -7.07 -2.92
C ILE A 112 -5.03 -6.13 -3.61
N GLU A 113 -4.59 -5.51 -4.67
CA GLU A 113 -5.42 -4.64 -5.52
C GLU A 113 -6.40 -5.49 -6.36
N VAL A 114 -7.41 -6.10 -5.70
CA VAL A 114 -8.31 -7.09 -6.32
C VAL A 114 -9.21 -6.46 -7.38
N ALA A 115 -9.76 -5.27 -7.13
CA ALA A 115 -10.69 -4.60 -8.04
C ALA A 115 -10.39 -3.10 -8.17
N THR A 116 -9.20 -2.67 -7.78
CA THR A 116 -8.78 -1.28 -7.86
C THR A 116 -8.62 -0.82 -9.31
N ALA A 117 -8.01 -1.66 -10.16
CA ALA A 117 -7.86 -1.36 -11.58
C ALA A 117 -9.08 -1.84 -12.38
N GLN A 118 -9.61 -0.97 -13.23
CA GLN A 118 -10.87 -1.16 -13.96
C GLN A 118 -10.76 -0.66 -15.40
N LEU A 119 -11.43 -1.35 -16.33
CA LEU A 119 -11.59 -0.93 -17.71
C LEU A 119 -13.03 -0.50 -17.96
N TRP A 120 -13.21 0.77 -18.32
CA TRP A 120 -14.50 1.39 -18.62
C TRP A 120 -14.59 1.76 -20.09
N VAL A 121 -15.79 1.61 -20.67
CA VAL A 121 -16.06 1.87 -22.07
C VAL A 121 -17.35 2.67 -22.27
N ARG A 122 -17.46 3.29 -23.44
CA ARG A 122 -18.67 4.01 -23.89
C ARG A 122 -19.34 3.24 -25.01
N PRO A 123 -20.48 2.55 -24.76
CA PRO A 123 -21.25 1.86 -25.78
C PRO A 123 -21.71 2.82 -26.90
N THR A 124 -22.00 4.09 -26.57
CA THR A 124 -22.37 5.15 -27.51
C THR A 124 -21.27 5.50 -28.52
N LEU A 125 -20.00 5.18 -28.22
CA LEU A 125 -18.85 5.33 -29.11
C LEU A 125 -18.42 4.01 -29.79
N GLY A 126 -19.33 3.03 -29.81
CA GLY A 126 -19.14 1.77 -30.53
C GLY A 126 -18.25 0.73 -29.82
N VAL A 127 -18.06 0.83 -28.51
CA VAL A 127 -17.36 -0.18 -27.71
C VAL A 127 -18.33 -0.77 -26.68
N LYS A 128 -18.71 -2.03 -26.89
CA LYS A 128 -19.63 -2.79 -26.02
C LYS A 128 -18.95 -4.00 -25.35
N GLY A 129 -17.81 -4.42 -25.88
CA GLY A 129 -17.06 -5.59 -25.38
C GLY A 129 -15.57 -5.49 -25.70
N MET A 130 -14.80 -6.44 -25.19
CA MET A 130 -13.34 -6.45 -25.33
C MET A 130 -12.88 -6.49 -26.79
N ALA A 131 -13.59 -7.24 -27.66
CA ALA A 131 -13.25 -7.36 -29.08
C ALA A 131 -13.37 -6.03 -29.84
N ASP A 132 -14.27 -5.14 -29.40
CA ASP A 132 -14.50 -3.83 -30.03
C ASP A 132 -13.36 -2.84 -29.77
N LEU A 133 -12.44 -3.18 -28.87
CA LEU A 133 -11.28 -2.33 -28.53
C LEU A 133 -10.20 -2.35 -29.62
N ARG A 134 -10.22 -3.33 -30.55
CA ARG A 134 -9.26 -3.38 -31.67
C ARG A 134 -9.34 -2.12 -32.52
N GLY A 135 -8.20 -1.50 -32.74
CA GLY A 135 -8.08 -0.25 -33.47
C GLY A 135 -8.61 0.98 -32.72
N LYS A 136 -8.94 0.85 -31.43
CA LYS A 136 -9.46 1.97 -30.62
C LYS A 136 -8.37 2.58 -29.75
N ARG A 137 -8.64 3.84 -29.37
CA ARG A 137 -7.83 4.60 -28.42
C ARG A 137 -8.31 4.30 -26.99
N ILE A 138 -7.38 4.01 -26.09
CA ILE A 138 -7.65 3.75 -24.69
C ILE A 138 -6.79 4.68 -23.85
N ALA A 139 -7.42 5.55 -23.06
CA ALA A 139 -6.68 6.44 -22.16
C ALA A 139 -6.27 5.70 -20.88
N THR A 140 -5.06 5.94 -20.42
CA THR A 140 -4.56 5.45 -19.13
C THR A 140 -3.27 6.19 -18.74
N THR A 141 -2.79 5.95 -17.53
CA THR A 141 -1.44 6.38 -17.11
C THR A 141 -0.48 5.20 -17.31
N MET A 142 0.47 5.34 -18.23
CA MET A 142 1.44 4.28 -18.53
C MET A 142 2.35 3.98 -17.34
N LYS A 143 2.84 2.72 -17.27
CA LYS A 143 3.73 2.22 -16.21
C LYS A 143 3.12 2.23 -14.81
N THR A 144 1.79 2.21 -14.71
CA THR A 144 1.04 2.12 -13.45
C THR A 144 0.22 0.84 -13.37
N THR A 145 -0.43 0.61 -12.23
CA THR A 145 -1.35 -0.53 -12.01
C THR A 145 -2.43 -0.62 -13.10
N ALA A 146 -3.00 0.53 -13.53
CA ALA A 146 -4.02 0.53 -14.59
C ALA A 146 -3.46 0.06 -15.94
N HIS A 147 -2.23 0.41 -16.28
CA HIS A 147 -1.58 -0.05 -17.52
C HIS A 147 -1.30 -1.55 -17.49
N ILE A 148 -0.78 -2.07 -16.37
CA ILE A 148 -0.55 -3.51 -16.16
C ILE A 148 -1.84 -4.30 -16.35
N PHE A 149 -2.87 -3.84 -15.66
CA PHE A 149 -4.18 -4.46 -15.70
C PHE A 149 -4.75 -4.44 -17.12
N LEU A 150 -4.66 -3.30 -17.84
CA LEU A 150 -5.16 -3.17 -19.21
C LEU A 150 -4.50 -4.18 -20.14
N ASP A 151 -3.17 -4.28 -20.14
CA ASP A 151 -2.47 -5.25 -21.00
C ASP A 151 -2.91 -6.68 -20.70
N ARG A 152 -3.01 -7.04 -19.42
CA ARG A 152 -3.52 -8.35 -19.02
C ARG A 152 -4.95 -8.60 -19.47
N ALA A 153 -5.83 -7.61 -19.31
CA ALA A 153 -7.23 -7.71 -19.71
C ALA A 153 -7.36 -7.90 -21.24
N LEU A 154 -6.58 -7.17 -22.02
CA LEU A 154 -6.54 -7.31 -23.47
C LEU A 154 -6.09 -8.74 -23.87
N ARG A 155 -4.94 -9.19 -23.38
CA ARG A 155 -4.38 -10.53 -23.70
C ARG A 155 -5.31 -11.67 -23.28
N ALA A 156 -5.92 -11.59 -22.11
CA ALA A 156 -6.84 -12.60 -21.61
C ALA A 156 -8.12 -12.72 -22.48
N ASN A 157 -8.43 -11.68 -23.24
CA ASN A 157 -9.57 -11.65 -24.16
C ASN A 157 -9.15 -11.72 -25.64
N ASN A 158 -7.94 -12.22 -25.93
CA ASN A 158 -7.38 -12.39 -27.27
C ASN A 158 -7.29 -11.07 -28.07
N VAL A 159 -7.13 -9.92 -27.42
CA VAL A 159 -6.79 -8.64 -28.04
C VAL A 159 -5.30 -8.41 -27.80
N ASN A 160 -4.51 -8.31 -28.86
CA ASN A 160 -3.10 -7.98 -28.71
C ASN A 160 -2.98 -6.52 -28.30
N PRO A 161 -2.17 -6.15 -27.27
CA PRO A 161 -1.95 -4.75 -26.90
C PRO A 161 -1.49 -3.84 -28.04
N SER A 162 -0.80 -4.40 -29.05
CA SER A 162 -0.41 -3.68 -30.27
C SER A 162 -1.60 -3.35 -31.20
N GLU A 163 -2.77 -3.96 -30.99
CA GLU A 163 -4.00 -3.66 -31.75
C GLU A 163 -4.79 -2.47 -31.19
N VAL A 164 -4.32 -1.85 -30.11
CA VAL A 164 -4.94 -0.66 -29.48
C VAL A 164 -3.95 0.49 -29.44
N GLU A 165 -4.45 1.71 -29.44
CA GLU A 165 -3.64 2.92 -29.25
C GLU A 165 -3.75 3.41 -27.81
N ILE A 166 -2.65 3.41 -27.07
CA ILE A 166 -2.63 3.93 -25.70
C ILE A 166 -2.44 5.44 -25.71
N VAL A 167 -3.44 6.16 -25.16
CA VAL A 167 -3.37 7.61 -24.90
C VAL A 167 -2.86 7.80 -23.48
N ASN A 168 -1.58 8.15 -23.36
CA ASN A 168 -0.93 8.34 -22.06
C ASN A 168 -1.21 9.74 -21.50
N GLY A 169 -1.51 9.82 -20.20
CA GLY A 169 -1.69 11.07 -19.46
C GLY A 169 -1.74 10.81 -17.96
N SER A 170 -1.88 11.86 -17.14
CA SER A 170 -2.25 11.67 -15.73
C SER A 170 -3.62 10.98 -15.66
N MET A 171 -3.93 10.29 -14.57
CA MET A 171 -5.24 9.60 -14.46
C MET A 171 -6.40 10.57 -14.55
N ALA A 172 -6.28 11.76 -13.96
CA ALA A 172 -7.28 12.82 -14.08
C ALA A 172 -7.49 13.26 -15.54
N ALA A 173 -6.40 13.40 -16.32
CA ALA A 173 -6.48 13.74 -17.75
C ALA A 173 -7.10 12.60 -18.56
N ALA A 174 -6.76 11.35 -18.30
CA ALA A 174 -7.31 10.16 -18.96
C ALA A 174 -8.84 10.06 -18.73
N VAL A 175 -9.28 10.25 -17.50
CA VAL A 175 -10.71 10.25 -17.14
C VAL A 175 -11.45 11.43 -17.79
N LYS A 176 -10.85 12.62 -17.81
CA LYS A 176 -11.42 13.80 -18.48
C LYS A 176 -11.60 13.55 -19.97
N ALA A 177 -10.59 13.01 -20.66
CA ALA A 177 -10.67 12.66 -22.09
C ALA A 177 -11.77 11.63 -22.38
N PHE A 178 -11.93 10.64 -21.51
CA PHE A 178 -12.99 9.65 -21.61
C PHE A 178 -14.40 10.27 -21.42
N ILE A 179 -14.56 11.13 -20.42
CA ILE A 179 -15.83 11.84 -20.17
C ILE A 179 -16.17 12.78 -21.33
N ALA A 180 -15.20 13.48 -21.90
CA ALA A 180 -15.37 14.35 -23.05
C ALA A 180 -15.69 13.60 -24.36
N GLY A 181 -15.49 12.27 -24.40
CA GLY A 181 -15.70 11.46 -25.61
C GLY A 181 -14.55 11.50 -26.61
N GLU A 182 -13.39 11.98 -26.19
CA GLU A 182 -12.17 12.00 -27.00
C GLU A 182 -11.62 10.58 -27.22
N VAL A 183 -11.88 9.69 -26.26
CA VAL A 183 -11.52 8.26 -26.30
C VAL A 183 -12.74 7.41 -25.91
N PRO A 184 -12.95 6.23 -26.55
CA PRO A 184 -14.08 5.35 -26.24
C PRO A 184 -13.85 4.45 -25.03
N ALA A 185 -12.62 4.39 -24.50
CA ALA A 185 -12.27 3.54 -23.37
C ALA A 185 -11.24 4.20 -22.46
N VAL A 186 -11.28 3.84 -21.18
CA VAL A 186 -10.30 4.26 -20.16
C VAL A 186 -9.99 3.10 -19.23
N ALA A 187 -8.70 2.84 -19.01
CA ALA A 187 -8.24 1.99 -17.91
C ALA A 187 -7.80 2.91 -16.76
N LEU A 188 -8.41 2.71 -15.61
CA LEU A 188 -8.28 3.60 -14.44
C LEU A 188 -8.15 2.80 -13.15
N TRP A 189 -7.85 3.48 -12.05
CA TRP A 189 -7.94 2.94 -10.69
C TRP A 189 -8.97 3.69 -9.84
N VAL A 190 -9.46 3.02 -8.82
CA VAL A 190 -10.35 3.61 -7.79
C VAL A 190 -9.55 4.71 -7.03
N PRO A 191 -10.12 5.92 -6.81
CA PRO A 191 -11.54 6.27 -6.87
C PRO A 191 -12.01 6.91 -8.19
N PHE A 192 -11.22 6.99 -9.25
CA PHE A 192 -11.60 7.66 -10.52
C PHE A 192 -12.83 7.05 -11.20
N ASN A 193 -13.16 5.79 -10.93
CA ASN A 193 -14.39 5.16 -11.36
C ASN A 193 -15.66 5.88 -10.87
N ILE A 194 -15.60 6.53 -9.72
CA ILE A 194 -16.72 7.30 -9.15
C ILE A 194 -17.01 8.51 -10.04
N THR A 195 -15.97 9.28 -10.39
CA THR A 195 -16.07 10.41 -11.31
C THR A 195 -16.68 9.99 -12.66
N VAL A 196 -16.24 8.83 -13.19
CA VAL A 196 -16.81 8.29 -14.45
C VAL A 196 -18.30 7.98 -14.30
N ARG A 197 -18.71 7.27 -13.25
CA ARG A 197 -20.12 6.90 -13.02
C ARG A 197 -21.03 8.11 -12.85
N GLU A 198 -20.55 9.12 -12.15
CA GLU A 198 -21.32 10.34 -11.91
C GLU A 198 -21.48 11.17 -13.19
N ALA A 199 -20.43 11.29 -13.99
CA ALA A 199 -20.45 12.06 -15.22
C ALA A 199 -21.10 11.33 -16.41
N LEU A 200 -21.00 9.98 -16.44
CA LEU A 200 -21.44 9.14 -17.54
C LEU A 200 -22.20 7.92 -17.03
N PRO A 201 -23.51 8.05 -16.69
CA PRO A 201 -24.32 6.91 -16.21
C PRO A 201 -24.39 5.74 -17.19
N ASP A 202 -24.20 6.00 -18.50
CA ASP A 202 -24.23 4.98 -19.57
C ASP A 202 -22.87 4.32 -19.82
N ALA A 203 -21.81 4.74 -19.14
CA ALA A 203 -20.51 4.08 -19.23
C ALA A 203 -20.57 2.69 -18.57
N VAL A 204 -19.90 1.74 -19.18
CA VAL A 204 -19.91 0.34 -18.73
C VAL A 204 -18.53 -0.07 -18.26
N LYS A 205 -18.45 -0.63 -17.04
CA LYS A 205 -17.25 -1.33 -16.60
C LYS A 205 -17.22 -2.72 -17.25
N LEU A 206 -16.29 -2.96 -18.18
CA LEU A 206 -16.16 -4.25 -18.85
C LEU A 206 -15.54 -5.31 -17.96
N VAL A 207 -14.50 -4.97 -17.23
CA VAL A 207 -13.73 -5.89 -16.40
C VAL A 207 -12.95 -5.11 -15.35
N ASP A 208 -12.64 -5.76 -14.24
CA ASP A 208 -11.69 -5.28 -13.24
C ASP A 208 -10.67 -6.38 -12.89
N ALA A 209 -9.69 -6.03 -12.07
CA ALA A 209 -8.58 -6.92 -11.74
C ALA A 209 -9.00 -8.19 -10.99
N SER A 210 -10.22 -8.24 -10.40
CA SER A 210 -10.72 -9.43 -9.71
C SER A 210 -10.90 -10.64 -10.64
N ALA A 211 -11.05 -10.40 -11.95
CA ALA A 211 -11.13 -11.45 -12.95
C ALA A 211 -9.87 -12.34 -13.04
N PHE A 212 -8.74 -11.88 -12.48
CA PHE A 212 -7.45 -12.57 -12.54
C PHE A 212 -7.00 -13.14 -11.20
N TYR A 213 -7.69 -12.78 -10.12
CA TYR A 213 -7.39 -13.27 -8.77
C TYR A 213 -8.04 -14.65 -8.54
N PRO A 214 -7.39 -15.61 -7.84
CA PRO A 214 -6.08 -15.55 -7.15
C PRO A 214 -4.89 -15.99 -8.00
N GLN A 215 -5.07 -16.35 -9.27
CA GLN A 215 -4.01 -16.86 -10.15
C GLN A 215 -2.90 -15.83 -10.33
N SER A 216 -3.30 -14.56 -10.32
CA SER A 216 -2.42 -13.41 -10.35
C SER A 216 -2.96 -12.33 -9.43
N ALA A 217 -2.06 -11.69 -8.71
CA ALA A 217 -2.37 -10.58 -7.81
C ALA A 217 -1.43 -9.41 -8.06
N VAL A 218 -1.99 -8.22 -8.05
CA VAL A 218 -1.23 -6.97 -7.98
C VAL A 218 -1.16 -6.56 -6.52
N LEU A 219 0.02 -6.30 -6.02
CA LEU A 219 0.27 -6.02 -4.60
C LEU A 219 0.71 -4.58 -4.41
N GLY A 220 0.03 -3.85 -3.54
CA GLY A 220 0.53 -2.62 -2.96
C GLY A 220 1.47 -2.91 -1.78
N GLY A 221 2.42 -2.03 -1.53
CA GLY A 221 3.34 -2.26 -0.42
C GLY A 221 4.38 -1.16 -0.19
N TRP A 222 5.33 -1.45 0.69
CA TRP A 222 6.35 -0.53 1.14
C TRP A 222 7.74 -0.94 0.71
N ALA A 223 8.54 0.05 0.33
CA ALA A 223 9.96 -0.11 0.02
C ALA A 223 10.79 0.94 0.74
N ALA A 224 12.04 0.59 1.00
CA ALA A 224 13.04 1.50 1.56
C ALA A 224 14.19 1.72 0.57
N ARG A 225 14.78 2.90 0.61
CA ARG A 225 16.04 3.17 -0.09
C ARG A 225 17.11 2.20 0.41
N MET A 226 17.98 1.72 -0.47
CA MET A 226 18.91 0.63 -0.18
C MET A 226 19.83 0.90 1.01
N ASP A 227 20.40 2.10 1.12
CA ASP A 227 21.28 2.51 2.23
C ASP A 227 20.50 2.66 3.54
N PHE A 228 19.28 3.22 3.48
CA PHE A 228 18.40 3.31 4.65
C PHE A 228 18.01 1.91 5.15
N TYR A 229 17.63 1.02 4.23
CA TYR A 229 17.31 -0.37 4.55
C TYR A 229 18.47 -1.09 5.24
N ALA A 230 19.69 -0.92 4.73
CA ALA A 230 20.87 -1.58 5.28
C ALA A 230 21.21 -1.12 6.71
N GLY A 231 21.02 0.17 7.01
CA GLY A 231 21.37 0.78 8.30
C GLY A 231 20.26 0.80 9.34
N ASN A 232 18.99 0.55 8.96
CA ASN A 232 17.84 0.87 9.82
C ASN A 232 16.83 -0.29 9.96
N ARG A 233 17.30 -1.54 9.97
CA ARG A 233 16.40 -2.72 10.03
C ARG A 233 15.45 -2.71 11.24
N GLU A 234 15.92 -2.27 12.40
CA GLU A 234 15.04 -2.16 13.60
C GLU A 234 13.97 -1.08 13.43
N VAL A 235 14.30 0.03 12.75
CA VAL A 235 13.31 1.06 12.41
C VAL A 235 12.23 0.48 11.49
N LEU A 236 12.63 -0.28 10.47
CA LEU A 236 11.68 -0.96 9.57
C LEU A 236 10.83 -2.01 10.32
N ALA A 237 11.40 -2.73 11.27
CA ALA A 237 10.66 -3.66 12.12
C ALA A 237 9.60 -2.91 12.96
N ARG A 238 9.94 -1.73 13.51
CA ARG A 238 8.98 -0.89 14.23
C ARG A 238 7.84 -0.40 13.33
N ILE A 239 8.15 -0.02 12.09
CA ILE A 239 7.13 0.33 11.08
C ILE A 239 6.20 -0.86 10.85
N ILE A 240 6.73 -2.07 10.68
CA ILE A 240 5.93 -3.29 10.47
C ILE A 240 5.01 -3.55 11.67
N ARG A 241 5.47 -3.40 12.93
CA ARG A 241 4.63 -3.59 14.13
C ARG A 241 3.48 -2.58 14.17
N ALA A 242 3.78 -1.30 13.95
CA ALA A 242 2.77 -0.26 13.91
C ALA A 242 1.76 -0.48 12.77
N TRP A 243 2.26 -0.84 11.59
CA TRP A 243 1.43 -1.19 10.45
C TRP A 243 0.54 -2.41 10.73
N ALA A 244 1.07 -3.47 11.33
CA ALA A 244 0.30 -4.68 11.64
C ALA A 244 -0.87 -4.39 12.58
N GLU A 245 -0.69 -3.51 13.58
CA GLU A 245 -1.77 -3.07 14.46
C GLU A 245 -2.85 -2.30 13.68
N ALA A 246 -2.46 -1.35 12.82
CA ALA A 246 -3.37 -0.59 11.97
C ALA A 246 -4.12 -1.50 11.00
N ASN A 247 -3.41 -2.38 10.31
CA ASN A 247 -3.96 -3.36 9.37
C ASN A 247 -4.98 -4.28 10.05
N ASP A 248 -4.65 -4.85 11.19
CA ASP A 248 -5.55 -5.73 11.91
C ASP A 248 -6.80 -5.01 12.43
N HIS A 249 -6.69 -3.71 12.71
CA HIS A 249 -7.86 -2.90 13.01
C HIS A 249 -8.75 -2.73 11.78
N MET A 250 -8.17 -2.39 10.62
CA MET A 250 -8.90 -2.25 9.36
C MET A 250 -9.61 -3.55 8.96
N VAL A 251 -8.93 -4.69 9.11
CA VAL A 251 -9.50 -6.01 8.80
C VAL A 251 -10.67 -6.36 9.74
N ARG A 252 -10.53 -6.11 11.04
CA ARG A 252 -11.58 -6.42 12.02
C ARG A 252 -12.79 -5.48 11.97
N ASN A 253 -12.56 -4.23 11.57
CA ASN A 253 -13.56 -3.16 11.64
C ASN A 253 -13.62 -2.34 10.34
N PRO A 254 -13.84 -2.94 9.17
CA PRO A 254 -13.68 -2.26 7.88
C PRO A 254 -14.60 -1.05 7.70
N ALA A 255 -15.83 -1.12 8.23
CA ALA A 255 -16.77 0.01 8.15
C ALA A 255 -16.33 1.20 9.00
N ALA A 256 -15.90 0.94 10.25
CA ALA A 256 -15.41 1.99 11.14
C ALA A 256 -14.07 2.58 10.65
N ALA A 257 -13.21 1.75 10.08
CA ALA A 257 -11.96 2.22 9.48
C ALA A 257 -12.23 3.12 8.25
N ALA A 258 -13.16 2.73 7.37
CA ALA A 258 -13.55 3.54 6.23
C ALA A 258 -14.16 4.88 6.65
N GLU A 259 -14.99 4.90 7.70
CA GLU A 259 -15.57 6.12 8.27
C GLU A 259 -14.49 7.04 8.85
N ALA A 260 -13.56 6.50 9.64
CA ALA A 260 -12.46 7.27 10.21
C ALA A 260 -11.57 7.89 9.14
N LEU A 261 -11.26 7.14 8.07
CA LEU A 261 -10.43 7.61 6.97
C LEU A 261 -11.06 8.77 6.18
N GLN A 262 -12.36 8.95 6.22
CA GLN A 262 -13.05 10.03 5.49
C GLN A 262 -12.46 11.42 5.83
N THR A 263 -12.02 11.62 7.06
CA THR A 263 -11.44 12.90 7.50
C THR A 263 -10.18 13.30 6.74
N HIS A 264 -9.46 12.32 6.18
CA HIS A 264 -8.23 12.52 5.43
C HIS A 264 -8.47 12.77 3.92
N TYR A 265 -9.63 12.35 3.38
CA TYR A 265 -9.91 12.41 1.93
C TYR A 265 -10.83 13.58 1.53
N GLY A 266 -10.86 14.62 2.33
CA GLY A 266 -11.51 15.88 2.00
C GLY A 266 -13.00 15.74 1.71
N GLN A 267 -13.42 16.06 0.47
CA GLN A 267 -14.84 16.03 0.05
C GLN A 267 -15.31 14.63 -0.39
N SER A 268 -14.49 13.59 -0.31
CA SER A 268 -14.91 12.22 -0.62
C SER A 268 -16.05 11.78 0.32
N ARG A 269 -17.08 11.15 -0.25
CA ARG A 269 -18.19 10.63 0.56
C ARG A 269 -17.76 9.34 1.27
N SER A 270 -18.34 9.05 2.44
CA SER A 270 -18.08 7.77 3.16
C SER A 270 -18.32 6.54 2.28
N ALA A 271 -19.30 6.61 1.36
CA ALA A 271 -19.56 5.55 0.41
C ALA A 271 -18.40 5.32 -0.57
N ASP A 272 -17.68 6.37 -0.95
CA ASP A 272 -16.55 6.32 -1.89
C ASP A 272 -15.33 5.67 -1.22
N ILE A 273 -15.08 6.02 0.03
CA ILE A 273 -14.03 5.37 0.84
C ILE A 273 -14.38 3.89 1.09
N ALA A 274 -15.64 3.59 1.39
CA ALA A 274 -16.09 2.19 1.56
C ALA A 274 -15.96 1.38 0.26
N GLU A 275 -16.18 2.01 -0.91
CA GLU A 275 -15.96 1.37 -2.22
C GLU A 275 -14.46 1.10 -2.45
N ALA A 276 -13.60 2.07 -2.14
CA ALA A 276 -12.15 1.90 -2.22
C ALA A 276 -11.66 0.76 -1.31
N PHE A 277 -12.21 0.65 -0.10
CA PHE A 277 -11.95 -0.49 0.79
C PHE A 277 -12.34 -1.84 0.17
N LYS A 278 -13.51 -1.92 -0.49
CA LYS A 278 -13.97 -3.15 -1.14
C LYS A 278 -13.18 -3.52 -2.39
N ALA A 279 -12.54 -2.54 -3.02
CA ALA A 279 -11.73 -2.76 -4.21
C ALA A 279 -10.38 -3.41 -3.90
N GLN A 280 -9.95 -3.40 -2.65
CA GLN A 280 -8.75 -4.06 -2.16
C GLN A 280 -9.10 -5.25 -1.28
N LYS A 281 -8.20 -6.23 -1.20
CA LYS A 281 -8.29 -7.34 -0.26
C LYS A 281 -7.21 -7.18 0.80
N LEU A 282 -7.67 -6.96 2.02
CA LEU A 282 -6.83 -6.94 3.21
C LEU A 282 -6.83 -8.33 3.85
N TYR A 283 -5.67 -8.77 4.28
CA TYR A 283 -5.51 -9.93 5.15
C TYR A 283 -5.06 -9.46 6.52
N SER A 284 -5.46 -10.17 7.58
CA SER A 284 -4.88 -9.94 8.89
C SER A 284 -3.36 -10.14 8.87
N SER A 285 -2.65 -9.54 9.82
CA SER A 285 -1.20 -9.72 9.96
C SER A 285 -0.81 -11.20 10.05
N ARG A 286 -1.64 -12.03 10.69
CA ARG A 286 -1.46 -13.48 10.79
C ARG A 286 -1.63 -14.20 9.45
N GLU A 287 -2.61 -13.81 8.65
CA GLU A 287 -2.82 -14.39 7.31
C GLU A 287 -1.69 -13.97 6.38
N TRP A 288 -1.25 -12.72 6.44
CA TRP A 288 -0.05 -12.26 5.72
C TRP A 288 1.17 -13.09 6.10
N LYS A 289 1.39 -13.36 7.41
CA LYS A 289 2.51 -14.19 7.87
C LYS A 289 2.54 -15.56 7.17
N ARG A 290 1.37 -16.19 6.96
CA ARG A 290 1.28 -17.45 6.20
C ARG A 290 1.67 -17.26 4.74
N LEU A 291 1.15 -16.22 4.06
CA LEU A 291 1.46 -15.94 2.64
C LEU A 291 2.93 -15.55 2.41
N TYR A 292 3.57 -14.97 3.41
CA TYR A 292 5.02 -14.72 3.40
C TYR A 292 5.81 -16.02 3.56
N SER A 293 5.38 -16.90 4.49
CA SER A 293 6.07 -18.14 4.81
C SER A 293 6.00 -19.17 3.69
N ASP A 294 4.86 -19.27 3.00
CA ASP A 294 4.64 -20.25 1.92
C ASP A 294 5.14 -19.78 0.54
N GLY A 295 5.70 -18.55 0.48
CA GLY A 295 6.26 -17.98 -0.75
C GLY A 295 5.24 -17.36 -1.70
N THR A 296 3.96 -17.33 -1.34
CA THR A 296 2.89 -16.78 -2.20
C THR A 296 3.13 -15.32 -2.54
N VAL A 297 3.54 -14.49 -1.55
CA VAL A 297 3.86 -13.07 -1.78
C VAL A 297 4.97 -12.92 -2.83
N VAL A 298 6.06 -13.65 -2.68
CA VAL A 298 7.20 -13.59 -3.63
C VAL A 298 6.78 -14.03 -5.04
N LYS A 299 5.95 -15.07 -5.12
CA LYS A 299 5.41 -15.55 -6.41
C LYS A 299 4.57 -14.48 -7.10
N TRP A 300 3.66 -13.82 -6.39
CA TRP A 300 2.84 -12.76 -6.96
C TRP A 300 3.66 -11.55 -7.39
N LEU A 301 4.63 -11.10 -6.56
CA LEU A 301 5.56 -10.04 -6.93
C LEU A 301 6.34 -10.39 -8.19
N GLN A 302 6.85 -11.64 -8.30
CA GLN A 302 7.60 -12.08 -9.48
C GLN A 302 6.74 -12.05 -10.75
N GLN A 303 5.48 -12.50 -10.68
CA GLN A 303 4.57 -12.49 -11.82
C GLN A 303 4.35 -11.08 -12.39
N VAL A 304 4.24 -10.07 -11.51
CA VAL A 304 4.10 -8.68 -11.94
C VAL A 304 5.40 -8.15 -12.51
N SER A 305 6.54 -8.46 -11.89
CA SER A 305 7.86 -8.07 -12.40
C SER A 305 8.14 -8.68 -13.78
N ASP A 306 7.88 -9.96 -13.97
CA ASP A 306 8.13 -10.66 -15.25
C ASP A 306 7.37 -10.00 -16.40
N PHE A 307 6.12 -9.61 -16.13
CA PHE A 307 5.31 -8.89 -17.10
C PHE A 307 5.98 -7.58 -17.53
N PHE A 308 6.36 -6.72 -16.57
CA PHE A 308 6.97 -5.43 -16.88
C PHE A 308 8.35 -5.53 -17.52
N MET A 309 9.14 -6.47 -17.05
CA MET A 309 10.50 -6.61 -17.59
C MET A 309 10.48 -7.07 -19.04
N THR A 310 9.50 -7.91 -19.40
CA THR A 310 9.27 -8.32 -20.79
C THR A 310 8.84 -7.13 -21.65
N ASP A 311 7.87 -6.35 -21.19
CA ASP A 311 7.35 -5.16 -21.89
C ASP A 311 8.41 -4.06 -22.04
N ALA A 312 9.25 -3.86 -21.01
CA ALA A 312 10.33 -2.88 -21.01
C ALA A 312 11.62 -3.35 -21.71
N GLY A 313 11.69 -4.60 -22.18
CA GLY A 313 12.89 -5.17 -22.79
C GLY A 313 14.08 -5.34 -21.82
N VAL A 314 13.82 -5.47 -20.51
CA VAL A 314 14.85 -5.65 -19.50
C VAL A 314 15.29 -7.10 -19.45
N THR A 315 16.56 -7.38 -19.74
CA THR A 315 17.11 -8.73 -19.86
C THR A 315 17.58 -9.34 -18.53
N THR A 316 17.88 -8.52 -17.54
CA THR A 316 18.43 -8.96 -16.24
C THR A 316 17.73 -8.26 -15.06
N PRO A 317 16.43 -8.54 -14.84
CA PRO A 317 15.73 -7.97 -13.69
C PRO A 317 16.20 -8.61 -12.38
N VAL A 318 16.13 -7.86 -11.29
CA VAL A 318 16.31 -8.42 -9.95
C VAL A 318 15.07 -9.28 -9.62
N ARG A 319 15.28 -10.49 -9.15
CA ARG A 319 14.18 -11.40 -8.81
C ARG A 319 13.45 -10.94 -7.55
N ALA A 320 12.16 -11.28 -7.44
CA ALA A 320 11.35 -10.92 -6.28
C ALA A 320 11.93 -11.44 -4.96
N ALA A 321 12.50 -12.64 -4.95
CA ALA A 321 13.20 -13.20 -3.79
C ALA A 321 14.43 -12.39 -3.35
N ASP A 322 15.02 -11.62 -4.28
CA ASP A 322 16.23 -10.85 -4.02
C ASP A 322 15.90 -9.38 -3.69
N TYR A 323 14.81 -8.81 -4.21
CA TYR A 323 14.44 -7.42 -3.91
C TYR A 323 13.43 -7.27 -2.76
N PHE A 324 12.78 -8.36 -2.32
CA PHE A 324 11.77 -8.31 -1.26
C PHE A 324 12.20 -9.13 -0.04
N ASP A 325 12.25 -8.51 1.13
CA ASP A 325 12.66 -9.17 2.38
C ASP A 325 11.46 -9.73 3.14
N THR A 326 11.13 -10.99 2.90
CA THR A 326 10.10 -11.71 3.66
C THR A 326 10.49 -11.96 5.11
N GLN A 327 11.80 -12.11 5.39
CA GLN A 327 12.28 -12.50 6.71
C GLN A 327 12.10 -11.40 7.75
N LEU A 328 12.19 -10.13 7.33
CA LEU A 328 11.96 -9.01 8.24
C LEU A 328 10.52 -9.02 8.78
N TYR A 329 9.52 -9.28 7.92
CA TYR A 329 8.13 -9.42 8.33
C TYR A 329 7.94 -10.63 9.25
N LEU A 330 8.45 -11.80 8.85
CA LEU A 330 8.30 -13.06 9.58
C LEU A 330 8.92 -13.04 10.98
N ALA A 331 10.03 -12.33 11.13
CA ALA A 331 10.70 -12.15 12.43
C ALA A 331 9.99 -11.10 13.32
N THR A 332 9.24 -10.18 12.73
CA THR A 332 8.64 -9.04 13.44
C THR A 332 7.21 -9.34 13.91
N VAL A 333 6.40 -9.97 13.07
CA VAL A 333 5.00 -10.28 13.37
C VAL A 333 4.92 -11.63 14.09
N VAL A 334 4.42 -11.61 15.32
CA VAL A 334 4.31 -12.80 16.20
C VAL A 334 3.10 -13.67 15.84
#